data_7f2892601e324446bd7eec0f68f77c21
#
_entry.id   7f2892601e324446bd7eec0f68f77c21
#
_cell.length_a   1.000
_cell.length_b   1.000
_cell.length_c   1.000
_cell.angle_alpha   90.00
_cell.angle_beta   90.00
_cell.angle_gamma   90.00
#
_symmetry.space_group_name_H-M   'P 1'
#
loop_
_entity.id
_entity.type
_entity.pdbx_description
1 polymer ?
#
loop_
_entity_poly.entity_id
_entity_poly.type
_entity_poly.pdbx_seq_one_letter_code
_entity_poly.pdbx_strand_id
1 'polypeptide(L)'
;MKNYYLIALIISFSFSFAQTETEIRAIKSNLDLDVLEQVSFEEIQNEIAREKRVTKFLMLNPSIERIEYSGNTIQRIYDIIEGTPIYQSTDNAEAAIGTRTNFIQVGGDMNLNLEGENMRISIWEVGGKTQSTHVEFNDTGESRIEFGDSGNDVTFHSTHVSGTLVAAGINEDAKGMAPKATLGSYTTNSVFSPLSTEIISNALLLSNHSYGVPVIGNNGTAPTWLMGAYNNDARSWDNLLHAAPTHLAVFSAGNSGNDQYSGGLADGFDKLVGEKNSKNTLTVANASSVNLGSEGQVLFGLVNMNSSSSRGPTDDGRVKPDITGMGTNIFSTGVGSDTAYGPATGTSMSAPNVAGSILLLQELYNDTNNQYMLAATAKALVCGTASDGGVNGPDATYGWGLMNSKKAAETILGEASESSLISEQSLLNGESLVFDVTACGSVDLVSAIPW
;
A
#
# COMPACT_ATOMS: atom_id res chain seq x y z
N MET A 1 -41.72 -32.24 -43.50
CA MET A 1 -40.27 -31.98 -43.29
C MET A 1 -40.14 -30.91 -42.24
N LYS A 2 -39.67 -31.24 -41.03
CA LYS A 2 -39.44 -30.27 -39.94
C LYS A 2 -37.97 -29.91 -39.96
N ASN A 3 -37.67 -28.64 -40.24
CA ASN A 3 -36.32 -28.14 -40.19
C ASN A 3 -35.94 -27.85 -38.71
N TYR A 4 -34.97 -28.58 -38.18
CA TYR A 4 -34.33 -28.26 -36.90
C TYR A 4 -33.17 -27.33 -37.18
N TYR A 5 -33.27 -26.09 -36.71
CA TYR A 5 -32.13 -25.16 -36.66
C TYR A 5 -31.33 -25.47 -35.40
N LEU A 6 -30.11 -25.97 -35.60
CA LEU A 6 -29.12 -26.17 -34.53
C LEU A 6 -28.47 -24.80 -34.24
N ILE A 7 -28.87 -24.16 -33.14
CA ILE A 7 -28.17 -22.95 -32.65
C ILE A 7 -26.92 -23.45 -31.92
N ALA A 8 -25.77 -23.31 -32.54
CA ALA A 8 -24.48 -23.51 -31.88
C ALA A 8 -24.22 -22.32 -30.98
N LEU A 9 -24.35 -22.51 -29.66
CA LEU A 9 -23.94 -21.54 -28.65
C LEU A 9 -22.40 -21.56 -28.60
N ILE A 10 -21.75 -20.57 -29.20
CA ILE A 10 -20.31 -20.32 -29.05
C ILE A 10 -20.14 -19.69 -27.68
N ILE A 11 -19.75 -20.51 -26.69
CA ILE A 11 -19.28 -20.01 -25.39
C ILE A 11 -17.85 -19.51 -25.64
N SER A 12 -17.70 -18.21 -25.83
CA SER A 12 -16.42 -17.56 -25.76
C SER A 12 -15.98 -17.54 -24.29
N PHE A 13 -15.02 -18.39 -23.95
CA PHE A 13 -14.26 -18.23 -22.71
C PHE A 13 -13.45 -16.94 -22.82
N SER A 14 -13.96 -15.86 -22.25
CA SER A 14 -13.17 -14.68 -21.99
C SER A 14 -12.27 -15.01 -20.80
N PHE A 15 -10.99 -15.25 -21.05
CA PHE A 15 -10.00 -15.17 -19.99
C PHE A 15 -9.97 -13.70 -19.55
N SER A 16 -10.50 -13.40 -18.37
CA SER A 16 -10.33 -12.11 -17.74
C SER A 16 -8.88 -11.96 -17.30
N PHE A 17 -8.05 -11.37 -18.13
CA PHE A 17 -6.78 -10.81 -17.67
C PHE A 17 -7.09 -9.52 -16.89
N ALA A 18 -6.40 -9.28 -15.78
CA ALA A 18 -6.57 -8.08 -14.96
C ALA A 18 -6.32 -6.77 -15.76
N GLN A 19 -5.53 -6.84 -16.82
CA GLN A 19 -5.21 -5.75 -17.74
C GLN A 19 -5.14 -6.29 -19.17
N THR A 20 -5.43 -5.43 -20.15
CA THR A 20 -5.30 -5.81 -21.56
C THR A 20 -3.83 -5.99 -21.96
N GLU A 21 -3.57 -6.79 -22.98
CA GLU A 21 -2.23 -6.97 -23.57
C GLU A 21 -1.58 -5.64 -23.98
N THR A 22 -2.37 -4.66 -24.40
CA THR A 22 -1.88 -3.34 -24.80
C THR A 22 -1.46 -2.53 -23.59
N GLU A 23 -2.24 -2.53 -22.52
CA GLU A 23 -1.92 -1.86 -21.24
C GLU A 23 -0.68 -2.48 -20.61
N ILE A 24 -0.60 -3.81 -20.54
CA ILE A 24 0.58 -4.53 -20.06
C ILE A 24 1.84 -4.11 -20.86
N ARG A 25 1.76 -4.01 -22.18
CA ARG A 25 2.90 -3.55 -23.00
C ARG A 25 3.27 -2.10 -22.73
N ALA A 26 2.29 -1.22 -22.57
CA ALA A 26 2.53 0.19 -22.27
C ALA A 26 3.23 0.36 -20.90
N ILE A 27 2.77 -0.36 -19.86
CA ILE A 27 3.40 -0.36 -18.54
C ILE A 27 4.84 -0.89 -18.64
N LYS A 28 5.03 -2.05 -19.29
CA LYS A 28 6.34 -2.69 -19.44
C LYS A 28 7.35 -1.85 -20.23
N SER A 29 6.89 -0.98 -21.13
CA SER A 29 7.80 -0.10 -21.89
C SER A 29 8.54 0.93 -21.03
N ASN A 30 8.06 1.17 -19.82
CA ASN A 30 8.68 2.06 -18.82
C ASN A 30 9.64 1.33 -17.86
N LEU A 31 9.71 -0.01 -17.92
CA LEU A 31 10.56 -0.80 -17.02
C LEU A 31 12.01 -0.85 -17.51
N ASP A 32 12.97 -0.68 -16.59
CA ASP A 32 14.35 -1.02 -16.82
C ASP A 32 14.57 -2.50 -16.44
N LEU A 33 14.35 -3.40 -17.41
CA LEU A 33 14.39 -4.84 -17.19
C LEU A 33 15.76 -5.33 -16.74
N ASP A 34 16.84 -4.78 -17.28
CA ASP A 34 18.21 -5.19 -16.93
C ASP A 34 18.51 -4.83 -15.45
N VAL A 35 18.13 -3.63 -15.03
CA VAL A 35 18.29 -3.19 -13.64
C VAL A 35 17.37 -3.98 -12.71
N LEU A 36 16.12 -4.26 -13.10
CA LEU A 36 15.22 -5.08 -12.31
C LEU A 36 15.73 -6.49 -12.08
N GLU A 37 16.28 -7.14 -13.10
CA GLU A 37 16.89 -8.46 -12.99
C GLU A 37 18.13 -8.43 -12.07
N GLN A 38 18.99 -7.41 -12.20
CA GLN A 38 20.16 -7.23 -11.35
C GLN A 38 19.76 -7.02 -9.88
N VAL A 39 18.85 -6.09 -9.60
CA VAL A 39 18.35 -5.80 -8.24
C VAL A 39 17.72 -7.04 -7.63
N SER A 40 16.87 -7.74 -8.40
CA SER A 40 16.27 -9.00 -7.96
C SER A 40 17.31 -10.04 -7.58
N PHE A 41 18.36 -10.20 -8.41
CA PHE A 41 19.45 -11.14 -8.12
C PHE A 41 20.24 -10.76 -6.86
N GLU A 42 20.61 -9.48 -6.70
CA GLU A 42 21.32 -8.99 -5.51
C GLU A 42 20.49 -9.21 -4.24
N GLU A 43 19.19 -8.91 -4.27
CA GLU A 43 18.31 -9.08 -3.11
C GLU A 43 18.04 -10.55 -2.79
N ILE A 44 17.97 -11.44 -3.77
CA ILE A 44 17.96 -12.89 -3.50
C ILE A 44 19.21 -13.32 -2.72
N GLN A 45 20.39 -12.80 -3.05
CA GLN A 45 21.61 -13.09 -2.29
C GLN A 45 21.55 -12.53 -0.86
N ASN A 46 20.99 -11.34 -0.68
CA ASN A 46 20.77 -10.73 0.62
C ASN A 46 19.77 -11.54 1.46
N GLU A 47 18.66 -11.97 0.88
CA GLU A 47 17.66 -12.85 1.53
C GLU A 47 18.29 -14.17 1.97
N ILE A 48 19.07 -14.83 1.11
CA ILE A 48 19.81 -16.05 1.46
C ILE A 48 20.79 -15.80 2.60
N ALA A 49 21.45 -14.66 2.64
CA ALA A 49 22.37 -14.30 3.69
C ALA A 49 21.63 -14.05 5.03
N ARG A 50 20.47 -13.38 5.00
CA ARG A 50 19.59 -13.20 6.16
C ARG A 50 19.12 -14.54 6.71
N GLU A 51 18.59 -15.41 5.87
CA GLU A 51 18.14 -16.75 6.26
C GLU A 51 19.23 -17.59 6.93
N LYS A 52 20.47 -17.50 6.45
CA LYS A 52 21.62 -18.17 7.08
C LYS A 52 21.90 -17.61 8.49
N ARG A 53 21.81 -16.28 8.68
CA ARG A 53 21.98 -15.65 10.00
C ARG A 53 20.88 -16.07 10.96
N VAL A 54 19.62 -16.02 10.54
CA VAL A 54 18.45 -16.44 11.34
C VAL A 54 18.54 -17.91 11.71
N THR A 55 18.81 -18.80 10.75
CA THR A 55 18.94 -20.23 10.99
C THR A 55 20.05 -20.53 11.99
N LYS A 56 21.22 -19.90 11.85
CA LYS A 56 22.34 -20.04 12.80
C LYS A 56 21.94 -19.54 14.19
N PHE A 57 21.25 -18.42 14.29
CA PHE A 57 20.78 -17.88 15.57
C PHE A 57 19.83 -18.83 16.28
N LEU A 58 18.83 -19.37 15.58
CA LEU A 58 17.85 -20.31 16.13
C LEU A 58 18.51 -21.62 16.56
N MET A 59 19.51 -22.13 15.84
CA MET A 59 20.29 -23.30 16.26
C MET A 59 21.04 -23.07 17.57
N LEU A 60 21.50 -21.85 17.81
CA LEU A 60 22.21 -21.48 19.04
C LEU A 60 21.26 -21.13 20.21
N ASN A 61 19.98 -20.82 19.89
CA ASN A 61 18.98 -20.44 20.87
C ASN A 61 17.68 -21.25 20.66
N PRO A 62 17.70 -22.57 20.99
CA PRO A 62 16.61 -23.50 20.67
C PRO A 62 15.30 -23.24 21.44
N SER A 63 15.31 -22.35 22.41
CA SER A 63 14.10 -21.90 23.12
C SER A 63 13.38 -20.72 22.43
N ILE A 64 13.97 -20.13 21.40
CA ILE A 64 13.38 -19.02 20.63
C ILE A 64 12.72 -19.61 19.39
N GLU A 65 11.45 -19.32 19.23
CA GLU A 65 10.71 -19.68 18.01
C GLU A 65 10.92 -18.62 16.93
N ARG A 66 10.90 -19.02 15.67
CA ARG A 66 11.04 -18.09 14.55
C ARG A 66 9.82 -17.20 14.40
N ILE A 67 8.66 -17.74 14.70
CA ILE A 67 7.36 -17.05 14.62
C ILE A 67 6.71 -17.12 16.00
N GLU A 68 6.31 -15.99 16.51
CA GLU A 68 5.61 -15.86 17.79
C GLU A 68 4.22 -15.24 17.56
N TYR A 69 3.22 -15.77 18.27
CA TYR A 69 1.84 -15.32 18.23
C TYR A 69 1.48 -14.66 19.55
N SER A 70 1.01 -13.42 19.51
CA SER A 70 0.54 -12.68 20.68
C SER A 70 -0.81 -12.01 20.39
N GLY A 71 -1.92 -12.65 20.78
CA GLY A 71 -3.26 -12.21 20.39
C GLY A 71 -3.43 -12.23 18.87
N ASN A 72 -3.75 -11.08 18.29
CA ASN A 72 -3.88 -10.91 16.82
C ASN A 72 -2.57 -10.47 16.14
N THR A 73 -1.49 -10.31 16.91
CA THR A 73 -0.18 -9.91 16.39
C THR A 73 0.68 -11.13 16.11
N ILE A 74 1.31 -11.17 14.93
CA ILE A 74 2.30 -12.17 14.56
C ILE A 74 3.65 -11.47 14.44
N GLN A 75 4.69 -12.03 15.07
CA GLN A 75 6.06 -11.55 14.91
C GLN A 75 6.93 -12.68 14.33
N ARG A 76 7.79 -12.33 13.37
CA ARG A 76 8.75 -13.25 12.75
C ARG A 76 10.15 -12.67 12.84
N ILE A 77 11.14 -13.50 13.23
CA ILE A 77 12.54 -13.08 13.13
C ILE A 77 12.86 -12.89 11.63
N TYR A 78 13.15 -11.64 11.27
CA TYR A 78 13.47 -11.21 9.91
C TYR A 78 14.96 -11.27 9.61
N ASP A 79 15.80 -10.81 10.53
CA ASP A 79 17.27 -10.83 10.42
C ASP A 79 17.92 -10.95 11.79
N ILE A 80 19.24 -11.15 11.80
CA ILE A 80 20.10 -11.05 12.98
C ILE A 80 21.17 -9.99 12.69
N ILE A 81 21.11 -8.89 13.41
CA ILE A 81 22.08 -7.79 13.30
C ILE A 81 22.86 -7.70 14.60
N GLU A 82 24.18 -7.81 14.52
CA GLU A 82 25.09 -7.78 15.69
C GLU A 82 24.67 -8.76 16.81
N GLY A 83 24.11 -9.92 16.44
CA GLY A 83 23.64 -10.94 17.38
C GLY A 83 22.24 -10.68 17.95
N THR A 84 21.60 -9.56 17.62
CA THR A 84 20.25 -9.21 18.06
C THR A 84 19.22 -9.63 16.99
N PRO A 85 18.16 -10.40 17.36
CA PRO A 85 17.09 -10.74 16.43
C PRO A 85 16.24 -9.51 16.13
N ILE A 86 15.98 -9.31 14.85
CA ILE A 86 15.11 -8.26 14.30
C ILE A 86 13.80 -8.90 13.89
N TYR A 87 12.69 -8.40 14.40
CA TYR A 87 11.34 -8.94 14.16
C TYR A 87 10.55 -8.09 13.18
N GLN A 88 9.73 -8.74 12.39
CA GLN A 88 8.61 -8.13 11.63
C GLN A 88 7.29 -8.47 12.33
N SER A 89 6.36 -7.51 12.44
CA SER A 89 5.06 -7.66 13.10
C SER A 89 3.89 -7.00 12.34
N THR A 90 2.65 -7.32 12.75
CA THR A 90 1.36 -6.96 12.10
C THR A 90 0.42 -6.15 13.00
N ASP A 91 -0.51 -5.28 12.44
CA ASP A 91 -1.52 -4.48 13.18
C ASP A 91 -2.63 -3.83 12.32
N ASN A 92 -3.79 -3.33 12.90
CA ASN A 92 -5.06 -3.10 12.18
C ASN A 92 -5.93 -1.84 12.46
N ALA A 93 -6.84 -1.40 11.55
CA ALA A 93 -8.22 -0.85 11.51
C ALA A 93 -8.92 0.24 10.69
N GLU A 94 -9.95 0.87 10.43
CA GLU A 94 -11.11 1.49 9.69
C GLU A 94 -10.92 2.52 8.54
N ALA A 95 -11.62 2.43 7.35
CA ALA A 95 -11.12 2.91 6.08
C ALA A 95 -11.89 3.89 5.16
N ALA A 96 -12.91 3.43 4.45
CA ALA A 96 -13.33 4.11 3.19
C ALA A 96 -13.92 5.53 3.32
N ILE A 97 -14.69 5.78 4.38
CA ILE A 97 -15.36 7.09 4.56
C ILE A 97 -14.36 8.20 4.86
N GLY A 98 -13.34 7.91 5.67
CA GLY A 98 -12.34 8.88 6.07
C GLY A 98 -11.47 9.36 4.91
N THR A 99 -11.06 8.46 4.01
CA THR A 99 -10.26 8.77 2.82
C THR A 99 -11.08 9.19 1.61
N ARG A 100 -12.40 9.31 1.71
CA ARG A 100 -13.29 9.73 0.62
C ARG A 100 -13.34 8.77 -0.54
N THR A 101 -12.93 7.53 -0.38
CA THR A 101 -12.98 6.50 -1.41
C THR A 101 -14.41 6.15 -1.80
N ASN A 102 -15.33 6.22 -0.83
CA ASN A 102 -16.76 6.06 -1.07
C ASN A 102 -17.36 7.04 -2.09
N PHE A 103 -16.76 8.22 -2.33
CA PHE A 103 -17.23 9.18 -3.33
C PHE A 103 -16.96 8.74 -4.76
N ILE A 104 -15.90 7.94 -4.98
CA ILE A 104 -15.47 7.51 -6.31
C ILE A 104 -15.92 6.08 -6.65
N GLN A 105 -16.31 5.29 -5.64
CA GLN A 105 -16.88 3.96 -5.81
C GLN A 105 -18.30 3.99 -6.41
N VAL A 106 -18.81 2.82 -6.77
CA VAL A 106 -20.22 2.65 -7.22
C VAL A 106 -21.19 3.20 -6.18
N GLY A 107 -22.10 4.05 -6.64
CA GLY A 107 -23.09 4.73 -5.80
C GLY A 107 -22.55 5.95 -5.06
N GLY A 108 -21.28 6.32 -5.26
CA GLY A 108 -20.71 7.54 -4.72
C GLY A 108 -21.16 8.82 -5.45
N ASP A 109 -21.12 9.96 -4.78
CA ASP A 109 -21.66 11.24 -5.28
C ASP A 109 -20.99 11.75 -6.56
N MET A 110 -19.76 11.27 -6.87
CA MET A 110 -19.08 11.64 -8.13
C MET A 110 -19.58 10.83 -9.33
N ASN A 111 -20.36 9.77 -9.12
CA ASN A 111 -20.90 8.89 -10.17
C ASN A 111 -19.82 8.29 -11.09
N LEU A 112 -18.61 8.06 -10.59
CA LEU A 112 -17.50 7.48 -11.34
C LEU A 112 -17.62 5.96 -11.45
N ASN A 113 -18.24 5.33 -10.44
CA ASN A 113 -18.52 3.90 -10.37
C ASN A 113 -17.25 3.01 -10.47
N LEU A 114 -16.15 3.44 -9.89
CA LEU A 114 -14.89 2.69 -9.90
C LEU A 114 -14.97 1.51 -8.92
N GLU A 115 -14.47 0.36 -9.34
CA GLU A 115 -14.49 -0.89 -8.57
C GLU A 115 -13.16 -1.66 -8.62
N GLY A 116 -12.17 -1.20 -9.40
CA GLY A 116 -10.94 -1.91 -9.68
C GLY A 116 -11.15 -3.08 -10.66
N GLU A 117 -12.17 -2.99 -11.53
CA GLU A 117 -12.45 -4.03 -12.50
C GLU A 117 -11.29 -4.15 -13.51
N ASN A 118 -10.82 -5.37 -13.76
CA ASN A 118 -9.63 -5.66 -14.57
C ASN A 118 -8.32 -5.09 -13.99
N MET A 119 -8.29 -4.73 -12.71
CA MET A 119 -7.08 -4.29 -12.03
C MET A 119 -6.53 -5.40 -11.13
N ARG A 120 -5.20 -5.36 -10.92
CA ARG A 120 -4.50 -6.28 -10.02
C ARG A 120 -3.71 -5.51 -8.97
N ILE A 121 -3.76 -6.01 -7.73
CA ILE A 121 -2.90 -5.57 -6.63
C ILE A 121 -2.32 -6.82 -5.93
N SER A 122 -1.16 -6.71 -5.29
CA SER A 122 -0.60 -7.82 -4.54
C SER A 122 -0.23 -7.42 -3.11
N ILE A 123 -0.31 -8.38 -2.19
CA ILE A 123 0.09 -8.20 -0.79
C ILE A 123 1.24 -9.12 -0.42
N TRP A 124 2.11 -8.65 0.47
CA TRP A 124 3.10 -9.46 1.18
C TRP A 124 2.82 -9.40 2.66
N GLU A 125 2.66 -10.59 3.29
CA GLU A 125 2.21 -10.69 4.67
C GLU A 125 3.11 -11.59 5.52
N VAL A 126 3.29 -11.23 6.79
CA VAL A 126 4.07 -12.03 7.74
C VAL A 126 3.25 -13.22 8.23
N GLY A 127 3.84 -14.40 8.17
CA GLY A 127 3.33 -15.60 8.83
C GLY A 127 2.21 -16.34 8.12
N GLY A 128 1.62 -15.81 7.03
CA GLY A 128 0.58 -16.54 6.34
C GLY A 128 -0.11 -15.80 5.20
N LYS A 129 -1.10 -16.44 4.63
CA LYS A 129 -1.84 -16.03 3.43
C LYS A 129 -3.32 -15.78 3.70
N THR A 130 -3.99 -15.24 2.72
CA THR A 130 -5.42 -14.93 2.71
C THR A 130 -6.29 -16.20 2.71
N GLN A 131 -7.43 -16.20 3.41
CA GLN A 131 -8.46 -17.23 3.28
C GLN A 131 -9.22 -17.04 1.95
N SER A 132 -8.71 -17.63 0.88
CA SER A 132 -9.24 -17.46 -0.49
C SER A 132 -10.65 -18.01 -0.68
N THR A 133 -11.14 -18.85 0.23
CA THR A 133 -12.49 -19.42 0.22
C THR A 133 -13.55 -18.48 0.79
N HIS A 134 -13.17 -17.35 1.38
CA HIS A 134 -14.10 -16.39 1.95
C HIS A 134 -15.06 -15.83 0.88
N VAL A 135 -16.36 -15.70 1.21
CA VAL A 135 -17.41 -15.29 0.25
C VAL A 135 -17.10 -13.95 -0.42
N GLU A 136 -16.49 -13.01 0.29
CA GLU A 136 -16.10 -11.70 -0.23
C GLU A 136 -15.06 -11.76 -1.36
N PHE A 137 -14.40 -12.88 -1.56
CA PHE A 137 -13.42 -13.09 -2.61
C PHE A 137 -13.92 -14.04 -3.70
N ASN A 138 -15.12 -14.63 -3.52
CA ASN A 138 -15.73 -15.64 -4.40
C ASN A 138 -17.12 -15.20 -4.92
N ASP A 139 -17.37 -13.92 -5.01
CA ASP A 139 -18.64 -13.32 -5.42
C ASP A 139 -19.06 -13.69 -6.87
N THR A 140 -18.10 -14.04 -7.73
CA THR A 140 -18.33 -14.48 -9.11
C THR A 140 -18.35 -15.99 -9.29
N GLY A 141 -18.14 -16.78 -8.21
CA GLY A 141 -18.03 -18.23 -8.22
C GLY A 141 -16.61 -18.77 -8.41
N GLU A 142 -15.65 -17.90 -8.69
CA GLU A 142 -14.20 -18.18 -8.68
C GLU A 142 -13.51 -17.20 -7.74
N SER A 143 -12.39 -17.64 -7.12
CA SER A 143 -11.66 -16.78 -6.19
C SER A 143 -10.87 -15.71 -6.93
N ARG A 144 -11.00 -14.46 -6.49
CA ARG A 144 -10.17 -13.34 -6.95
C ARG A 144 -8.80 -13.29 -6.23
N ILE A 145 -8.54 -14.24 -5.33
CA ILE A 145 -7.27 -14.38 -4.62
C ILE A 145 -6.40 -15.41 -5.34
N GLU A 146 -5.21 -15.01 -5.74
CA GLU A 146 -4.20 -15.86 -6.35
C GLU A 146 -3.01 -16.00 -5.41
N PHE A 147 -2.55 -17.24 -5.16
CA PHE A 147 -1.39 -17.48 -4.32
C PHE A 147 -0.13 -17.48 -5.17
N GLY A 148 0.81 -16.61 -4.85
CA GLY A 148 2.08 -16.51 -5.55
C GLY A 148 3.20 -17.33 -4.94
N ASP A 149 3.00 -17.86 -3.73
CA ASP A 149 3.94 -18.75 -3.05
C ASP A 149 3.25 -19.92 -2.34
N SER A 150 4.07 -20.85 -1.83
CA SER A 150 3.59 -22.05 -1.12
C SER A 150 3.34 -21.83 0.38
N GLY A 151 3.16 -20.60 0.83
CA GLY A 151 2.82 -20.28 2.23
C GLY A 151 1.64 -21.13 2.72
N ASN A 152 1.76 -21.76 3.89
CA ASN A 152 0.87 -22.83 4.29
C ASN A 152 -0.30 -22.38 5.15
N ASP A 153 -0.11 -21.38 5.99
CA ASP A 153 -1.10 -21.01 6.99
C ASP A 153 -1.96 -19.82 6.52
N VAL A 154 -3.26 -19.94 6.72
CA VAL A 154 -4.19 -18.83 6.59
C VAL A 154 -4.16 -18.03 7.89
N THR A 155 -3.98 -16.71 7.79
CA THR A 155 -3.96 -15.84 8.96
C THR A 155 -5.08 -14.81 8.92
N PHE A 156 -5.52 -14.41 10.12
CA PHE A 156 -6.50 -13.33 10.26
C PHE A 156 -5.98 -12.04 9.62
N HIS A 157 -4.73 -11.69 9.86
CA HIS A 157 -4.14 -10.45 9.37
C HIS A 157 -4.14 -10.38 7.84
N SER A 158 -3.59 -11.40 7.16
CA SER A 158 -3.56 -11.43 5.70
C SER A 158 -4.97 -11.41 5.09
N THR A 159 -5.92 -12.15 5.70
CA THR A 159 -7.31 -12.16 5.24
C THR A 159 -7.96 -10.79 5.43
N HIS A 160 -7.73 -10.13 6.56
CA HIS A 160 -8.29 -8.83 6.86
C HIS A 160 -7.71 -7.71 5.97
N VAL A 161 -6.40 -7.70 5.72
CA VAL A 161 -5.73 -6.79 4.77
C VAL A 161 -6.33 -6.97 3.36
N SER A 162 -6.48 -8.22 2.93
CA SER A 162 -7.07 -8.55 1.63
C SER A 162 -8.51 -8.05 1.51
N GLY A 163 -9.32 -8.22 2.57
CA GLY A 163 -10.69 -7.71 2.59
C GLY A 163 -10.73 -6.18 2.52
N THR A 164 -9.86 -5.49 3.24
CA THR A 164 -9.76 -4.02 3.18
C THR A 164 -9.43 -3.54 1.75
N LEU A 165 -8.65 -4.32 1.00
CA LEU A 165 -8.34 -4.03 -0.41
C LEU A 165 -9.50 -4.39 -1.35
N VAL A 166 -9.97 -5.67 -1.31
CA VAL A 166 -10.74 -6.26 -2.42
C VAL A 166 -12.01 -7.00 -2.01
N ALA A 167 -12.51 -6.88 -0.78
CA ALA A 167 -13.79 -7.49 -0.42
C ALA A 167 -14.92 -6.95 -1.31
N ALA A 168 -15.73 -7.85 -1.87
CA ALA A 168 -16.79 -7.52 -2.82
C ALA A 168 -17.91 -6.64 -2.25
N GLY A 169 -18.08 -6.65 -0.92
CA GLY A 169 -19.17 -5.96 -0.24
C GLY A 169 -20.46 -6.77 -0.20
N ILE A 170 -20.36 -8.12 -0.16
CA ILE A 170 -21.49 -8.98 0.20
C ILE A 170 -22.02 -8.57 1.58
N ASN A 171 -21.12 -8.28 2.50
CA ASN A 171 -21.41 -7.47 3.69
C ASN A 171 -20.94 -6.04 3.39
N GLU A 172 -21.88 -5.10 3.25
CA GLU A 172 -21.60 -3.70 2.88
C GLU A 172 -20.65 -3.01 3.86
N ASP A 173 -20.68 -3.36 5.15
CA ASP A 173 -19.78 -2.82 6.18
C ASP A 173 -18.33 -3.27 6.02
N ALA A 174 -18.11 -4.37 5.29
CA ALA A 174 -16.78 -4.94 5.03
C ALA A 174 -16.27 -4.67 3.60
N LYS A 175 -16.98 -3.87 2.81
CA LYS A 175 -16.63 -3.60 1.41
C LYS A 175 -15.21 -3.05 1.30
N GLY A 176 -14.42 -3.66 0.44
CA GLY A 176 -13.05 -3.24 0.14
C GLY A 176 -12.96 -1.97 -0.70
N MET A 177 -11.77 -1.41 -0.79
CA MET A 177 -11.54 -0.17 -1.56
C MET A 177 -11.73 -0.42 -3.06
N ALA A 178 -11.23 -1.55 -3.59
CA ALA A 178 -11.31 -1.94 -4.99
C ALA A 178 -12.02 -3.32 -5.11
N PRO A 179 -13.34 -3.38 -4.95
CA PRO A 179 -14.10 -4.61 -4.67
C PRO A 179 -14.12 -5.63 -5.83
N LYS A 180 -13.69 -5.26 -7.04
CA LYS A 180 -13.59 -6.18 -8.18
C LYS A 180 -12.16 -6.48 -8.61
N ALA A 181 -11.16 -5.89 -7.97
CA ALA A 181 -9.77 -6.18 -8.29
C ALA A 181 -9.39 -7.62 -7.94
N THR A 182 -8.43 -8.18 -8.70
CA THR A 182 -7.77 -9.43 -8.35
C THR A 182 -6.61 -9.18 -7.40
N LEU A 183 -6.29 -10.15 -6.53
CA LEU A 183 -5.27 -9.99 -5.50
C LEU A 183 -4.27 -11.14 -5.51
N GLY A 184 -2.98 -10.81 -5.69
CA GLY A 184 -1.87 -11.71 -5.44
C GLY A 184 -1.54 -11.77 -3.94
N SER A 185 -1.57 -12.94 -3.33
CA SER A 185 -1.26 -13.13 -1.90
C SER A 185 0.05 -13.87 -1.72
N TYR A 186 1.00 -13.22 -1.04
CA TYR A 186 2.36 -13.70 -0.81
C TYR A 186 2.72 -13.65 0.67
N THR A 187 3.66 -14.50 1.08
CA THR A 187 4.32 -14.40 2.39
C THR A 187 5.61 -13.57 2.29
N THR A 188 6.06 -13.00 3.41
CA THR A 188 7.34 -12.28 3.48
C THR A 188 8.56 -13.21 3.59
N ASN A 189 8.42 -14.49 3.25
CA ASN A 189 9.55 -15.41 3.19
C ASN A 189 10.57 -15.02 2.11
N SER A 190 10.05 -14.52 0.99
CA SER A 190 10.80 -13.81 -0.06
C SER A 190 9.94 -12.67 -0.59
N VAL A 191 10.51 -11.50 -0.80
CA VAL A 191 9.77 -10.33 -1.26
C VAL A 191 10.25 -9.89 -2.64
N PHE A 192 11.51 -9.58 -2.82
CA PHE A 192 12.02 -8.93 -4.04
C PHE A 192 11.87 -9.79 -5.30
N SER A 193 12.16 -11.10 -5.21
CA SER A 193 12.06 -11.99 -6.36
C SER A 193 10.62 -12.16 -6.85
N PRO A 194 9.62 -12.53 -6.01
CA PRO A 194 8.24 -12.61 -6.47
C PRO A 194 7.67 -11.24 -6.85
N LEU A 195 8.05 -10.14 -6.18
CA LEU A 195 7.63 -8.79 -6.55
C LEU A 195 8.14 -8.41 -7.94
N SER A 196 9.42 -8.64 -8.23
CA SER A 196 9.99 -8.41 -9.57
C SER A 196 9.26 -9.25 -10.63
N THR A 197 8.93 -10.51 -10.30
CA THR A 197 8.16 -11.38 -11.18
C THR A 197 6.76 -10.82 -11.46
N GLU A 198 6.05 -10.35 -10.43
CA GLU A 198 4.73 -9.70 -10.58
C GLU A 198 4.81 -8.44 -11.44
N ILE A 199 5.80 -7.58 -11.19
CA ILE A 199 6.01 -6.36 -11.98
C ILE A 199 6.29 -6.70 -13.46
N ILE A 200 7.20 -7.66 -13.70
CA ILE A 200 7.62 -8.02 -15.06
C ILE A 200 6.52 -8.82 -15.80
N SER A 201 5.88 -9.76 -15.14
CA SER A 201 4.92 -10.66 -15.78
C SER A 201 3.53 -10.08 -15.88
N ASN A 202 3.05 -9.46 -14.81
CA ASN A 202 1.66 -8.99 -14.66
C ASN A 202 1.52 -7.47 -14.75
N ALA A 203 2.62 -6.73 -15.00
CA ALA A 203 2.62 -5.26 -15.02
C ALA A 203 2.01 -4.65 -13.74
N LEU A 204 2.38 -5.20 -12.58
CA LEU A 204 1.81 -4.83 -11.28
C LEU A 204 2.06 -3.35 -10.99
N LEU A 205 1.00 -2.56 -10.82
CA LEU A 205 1.07 -1.13 -10.53
C LEU A 205 1.23 -0.83 -9.04
N LEU A 206 0.64 -1.66 -8.17
CA LEU A 206 0.61 -1.44 -6.72
C LEU A 206 0.86 -2.72 -5.94
N SER A 207 1.65 -2.60 -4.87
CA SER A 207 1.78 -3.63 -3.84
C SER A 207 1.53 -3.05 -2.45
N ASN A 208 0.91 -3.83 -1.57
CA ASN A 208 0.69 -3.46 -0.17
C ASN A 208 1.55 -4.31 0.76
N HIS A 209 2.22 -3.64 1.68
CA HIS A 209 3.15 -4.20 2.65
C HIS A 209 2.77 -3.76 4.06
N SER A 210 1.92 -4.57 4.70
CA SER A 210 1.40 -4.28 6.04
C SER A 210 2.24 -4.93 7.15
N TYR A 211 3.57 -4.74 7.10
CA TYR A 211 4.53 -5.32 8.06
C TYR A 211 5.71 -4.37 8.30
N GLY A 212 6.61 -4.77 9.18
CA GLY A 212 7.88 -4.10 9.41
C GLY A 212 8.49 -4.39 10.78
N VAL A 213 9.60 -3.74 11.10
CA VAL A 213 10.32 -3.90 12.37
C VAL A 213 9.71 -2.95 13.42
N PRO A 214 9.20 -3.46 14.56
CA PRO A 214 8.76 -2.62 15.67
C PRO A 214 9.96 -2.01 16.42
N VAL A 215 9.78 -0.85 17.04
CA VAL A 215 10.78 -0.22 17.91
C VAL A 215 11.05 -1.10 19.13
N ILE A 216 10.00 -1.62 19.76
CA ILE A 216 10.08 -2.56 20.87
C ILE A 216 9.35 -3.85 20.45
N GLY A 217 10.10 -4.94 20.33
CA GLY A 217 9.58 -6.28 20.09
C GLY A 217 9.61 -7.13 21.36
N ASN A 218 9.20 -8.41 21.26
CA ASN A 218 9.17 -9.34 22.39
C ASN A 218 10.54 -9.52 23.07
N ASN A 219 11.63 -9.33 22.33
CA ASN A 219 12.99 -9.49 22.83
C ASN A 219 13.71 -8.16 23.14
N GLY A 220 12.96 -7.08 23.29
CA GLY A 220 13.47 -5.75 23.65
C GLY A 220 13.46 -4.75 22.50
N THR A 221 14.18 -3.65 22.70
CA THR A 221 14.28 -2.54 21.73
C THR A 221 15.18 -2.95 20.57
N ALA A 222 14.73 -2.70 19.34
CA ALA A 222 15.57 -2.81 18.15
C ALA A 222 16.80 -1.86 18.27
N PRO A 223 17.93 -2.14 17.62
CA PRO A 223 19.07 -1.23 17.64
C PRO A 223 18.66 0.18 17.27
N THR A 224 18.97 1.16 18.13
CA THR A 224 18.44 2.52 18.04
C THR A 224 18.83 3.24 16.74
N TRP A 225 19.98 2.88 16.17
CA TRP A 225 20.44 3.41 14.89
C TRP A 225 19.61 2.97 13.67
N LEU A 226 18.68 2.01 13.84
CA LEU A 226 17.76 1.60 12.76
C LEU A 226 16.58 2.56 12.60
N MET A 227 16.22 3.27 13.68
CA MET A 227 15.11 4.22 13.66
C MET A 227 15.52 5.44 12.80
N GLY A 228 14.67 5.83 11.88
CA GLY A 228 14.90 6.94 10.96
C GLY A 228 15.94 6.69 9.86
N ALA A 229 16.77 5.64 10.01
CA ALA A 229 17.93 5.41 9.16
C ALA A 229 17.59 5.02 7.72
N TYR A 230 18.23 5.65 6.76
CA TYR A 230 18.28 5.19 5.38
C TYR A 230 19.32 4.07 5.23
N ASN A 231 18.92 2.87 5.58
CA ASN A 231 19.76 1.67 5.62
C ASN A 231 19.76 0.90 4.27
N ASN A 232 20.35 -0.30 4.25
CA ASN A 232 20.37 -1.12 3.05
C ASN A 232 18.98 -1.53 2.58
N ASP A 233 18.03 -1.84 3.47
CA ASP A 233 16.67 -2.21 3.08
C ASP A 233 15.99 -1.03 2.35
N ALA A 234 16.08 0.19 2.90
CA ALA A 234 15.56 1.39 2.27
C ALA A 234 16.18 1.61 0.87
N ARG A 235 17.49 1.39 0.75
CA ARG A 235 18.20 1.53 -0.53
C ARG A 235 17.77 0.46 -1.54
N SER A 236 17.59 -0.79 -1.12
CA SER A 236 17.17 -1.88 -2.00
C SER A 236 15.79 -1.62 -2.58
N TRP A 237 14.86 -1.15 -1.76
CA TRP A 237 13.54 -0.72 -2.23
C TRP A 237 13.63 0.44 -3.23
N ASP A 238 14.45 1.45 -2.95
CA ASP A 238 14.63 2.58 -3.88
C ASP A 238 15.24 2.13 -5.21
N ASN A 239 16.19 1.20 -5.20
CA ASN A 239 16.78 0.66 -6.42
C ASN A 239 15.75 -0.11 -7.27
N LEU A 240 14.92 -0.96 -6.63
CA LEU A 240 13.87 -1.69 -7.33
C LEU A 240 12.83 -0.74 -7.93
N LEU A 241 12.33 0.20 -7.12
CA LEU A 241 11.29 1.14 -7.56
C LEU A 241 11.81 2.15 -8.60
N HIS A 242 13.09 2.50 -8.57
CA HIS A 242 13.71 3.29 -9.63
C HIS A 242 13.73 2.54 -10.97
N ALA A 243 13.98 1.23 -10.95
CA ALA A 243 13.94 0.39 -12.15
C ALA A 243 12.52 0.04 -12.61
N ALA A 244 11.52 0.25 -11.77
CA ALA A 244 10.10 0.00 -12.03
C ALA A 244 9.24 1.26 -11.79
N PRO A 245 9.39 2.31 -12.61
CA PRO A 245 8.79 3.63 -12.34
C PRO A 245 7.26 3.65 -12.38
N THR A 246 6.61 2.60 -12.86
CA THR A 246 5.15 2.43 -12.84
C THR A 246 4.64 1.76 -11.56
N HIS A 247 5.54 1.14 -10.75
CA HIS A 247 5.16 0.39 -9.57
C HIS A 247 5.30 1.21 -8.29
N LEU A 248 4.23 1.35 -7.51
CA LEU A 248 4.22 1.99 -6.21
C LEU A 248 4.04 0.96 -5.09
N ALA A 249 5.04 0.82 -4.23
CA ALA A 249 4.96 0.00 -3.02
C ALA A 249 4.43 0.84 -1.85
N VAL A 250 3.32 0.39 -1.24
CA VAL A 250 2.63 1.06 -0.13
C VAL A 250 2.93 0.33 1.17
N PHE A 251 3.52 1.01 2.13
CA PHE A 251 3.93 0.46 3.42
C PHE A 251 3.15 1.05 4.59
N SER A 252 2.80 0.20 5.56
CA SER A 252 2.35 0.67 6.86
C SER A 252 3.50 1.35 7.62
N ALA A 253 3.25 2.48 8.30
CA ALA A 253 4.28 3.19 9.06
C ALA A 253 4.78 2.41 10.29
N GLY A 254 3.98 1.47 10.80
CA GLY A 254 4.24 0.74 12.03
C GLY A 254 3.44 1.28 13.23
N ASN A 255 3.46 0.54 14.35
CA ASN A 255 2.58 0.81 15.49
C ASN A 255 3.35 1.04 16.81
N SER A 256 4.55 1.59 16.67
CA SER A 256 5.44 1.93 17.78
C SER A 256 5.26 3.36 18.29
N GLY A 257 4.17 4.05 17.96
CA GLY A 257 3.93 5.44 18.37
C GLY A 257 3.98 5.67 19.87
N ASN A 258 3.57 4.68 20.66
CA ASN A 258 3.60 4.73 22.14
C ASN A 258 4.91 4.21 22.74
N ASP A 259 5.76 3.54 21.96
CA ASP A 259 7.02 2.99 22.46
C ASP A 259 7.98 4.12 22.87
N GLN A 260 8.70 3.88 23.96
CA GLN A 260 9.73 4.81 24.44
C GLN A 260 11.10 4.14 24.35
N TYR A 261 12.04 4.80 23.72
CA TYR A 261 13.44 4.39 23.66
C TYR A 261 14.36 5.60 23.80
N SER A 262 15.61 5.37 24.18
CA SER A 262 16.61 6.42 24.32
C SER A 262 17.52 6.47 23.09
N GLY A 263 17.90 7.66 22.65
CA GLY A 263 18.82 7.88 21.54
C GLY A 263 18.18 8.25 20.22
N GLY A 264 16.84 8.44 20.16
CA GLY A 264 16.15 9.00 19.00
C GLY A 264 16.35 10.51 18.86
N LEU A 265 16.01 11.06 17.71
CA LEU A 265 16.14 12.49 17.38
C LEU A 265 15.24 13.37 18.25
N ALA A 266 14.05 12.90 18.61
CA ALA A 266 13.11 13.62 19.46
C ALA A 266 12.16 12.66 20.17
N ASP A 267 11.78 13.00 21.40
CA ASP A 267 10.84 12.22 22.20
C ASP A 267 9.50 12.02 21.47
N GLY A 268 9.07 10.77 21.37
CA GLY A 268 7.82 10.40 20.71
C GLY A 268 7.88 10.31 19.18
N PHE A 269 8.98 10.65 18.55
CA PHE A 269 9.24 10.62 17.12
C PHE A 269 10.34 9.62 16.75
N ASP A 270 10.77 9.62 15.47
CA ASP A 270 11.90 8.81 15.00
C ASP A 270 11.67 7.29 15.22
N LYS A 271 10.55 6.77 14.67
CA LYS A 271 10.10 5.39 14.91
C LYS A 271 9.86 4.58 13.65
N LEU A 272 10.34 5.08 12.52
CA LEU A 272 10.27 4.40 11.24
C LEU A 272 11.54 3.57 11.02
N VAL A 273 11.39 2.33 10.54
CA VAL A 273 12.52 1.41 10.39
C VAL A 273 12.52 0.79 9.00
N GLY A 274 13.71 0.65 8.41
CA GLY A 274 13.94 -0.09 7.17
C GLY A 274 13.27 0.53 5.95
N GLU A 275 12.50 -0.26 5.24
CA GLU A 275 11.78 0.08 4.00
C GLU A 275 10.89 1.33 4.10
N LYS A 276 10.41 1.67 5.30
CA LYS A 276 9.59 2.86 5.57
C LYS A 276 10.34 4.17 5.38
N ASN A 277 11.68 4.10 5.46
CA ASN A 277 12.59 5.24 5.25
C ASN A 277 13.04 5.39 3.78
N SER A 278 12.56 4.53 2.87
CA SER A 278 12.82 4.63 1.44
C SER A 278 12.22 5.92 0.86
N LYS A 279 12.81 6.45 -0.20
CA LYS A 279 12.35 7.67 -0.87
C LYS A 279 11.16 7.40 -1.78
N ASN A 280 11.18 6.25 -2.46
CA ASN A 280 10.23 5.90 -3.52
C ASN A 280 9.00 5.15 -3.00
N THR A 281 9.04 4.52 -1.80
CA THR A 281 7.86 3.90 -1.18
C THR A 281 6.87 4.96 -0.67
N LEU A 282 5.59 4.60 -0.59
CA LEU A 282 4.55 5.39 0.07
C LEU A 282 4.30 4.82 1.48
N THR A 283 4.74 5.53 2.50
CA THR A 283 4.59 5.12 3.91
C THR A 283 3.34 5.76 4.51
N VAL A 284 2.45 4.93 5.07
CA VAL A 284 1.10 5.32 5.49
C VAL A 284 0.94 5.28 7.00
N ALA A 285 0.62 6.41 7.60
CA ALA A 285 0.23 6.56 9.02
C ALA A 285 -1.24 6.21 9.25
N ASN A 286 -1.63 6.07 10.52
CA ASN A 286 -2.98 5.65 10.92
C ASN A 286 -3.73 6.76 11.66
N ALA A 287 -4.83 7.28 11.09
CA ALA A 287 -5.79 8.12 11.79
C ALA A 287 -6.81 7.28 12.55
N SER A 288 -7.21 7.73 13.75
CA SER A 288 -8.24 7.11 14.57
C SER A 288 -9.65 7.61 14.26
N SER A 289 -9.76 8.83 13.78
CA SER A 289 -11.04 9.42 13.38
C SER A 289 -10.83 10.68 12.56
N VAL A 290 -11.86 11.07 11.84
CA VAL A 290 -11.91 12.33 11.10
C VAL A 290 -13.28 12.98 11.34
N ASN A 291 -13.30 14.29 11.56
CA ASN A 291 -14.55 15.05 11.61
C ASN A 291 -14.83 15.67 10.25
N LEU A 292 -16.03 15.44 9.77
CA LEU A 292 -16.50 15.86 8.46
C LEU A 292 -17.46 17.04 8.61
N GLY A 293 -17.35 18.02 7.72
CA GLY A 293 -18.35 19.06 7.60
C GLY A 293 -19.65 18.55 6.96
N SER A 294 -20.66 19.40 6.93
CA SER A 294 -22.00 19.07 6.42
C SER A 294 -22.03 18.63 4.95
N GLU A 295 -21.04 19.06 4.16
CA GLU A 295 -20.88 18.68 2.76
C GLU A 295 -19.85 17.55 2.58
N GLY A 296 -19.48 16.89 3.69
CA GLY A 296 -18.55 15.80 3.69
C GLY A 296 -17.07 16.21 3.52
N GLN A 297 -16.69 17.48 3.56
CA GLN A 297 -15.29 17.91 3.55
C GLN A 297 -14.60 17.57 4.88
N VAL A 298 -13.31 17.23 4.84
CA VAL A 298 -12.48 17.10 6.04
C VAL A 298 -12.25 18.50 6.60
N LEU A 299 -12.61 18.68 7.88
CA LEU A 299 -12.38 19.95 8.56
C LEU A 299 -10.92 20.01 9.04
N PHE A 300 -10.23 21.10 8.71
CA PHE A 300 -8.84 21.32 9.10
C PHE A 300 -8.62 21.12 10.62
N GLY A 301 -7.54 20.43 10.99
CA GLY A 301 -7.20 20.16 12.39
C GLY A 301 -8.10 19.15 13.10
N LEU A 302 -9.05 18.50 12.41
CA LEU A 302 -9.98 17.53 12.98
C LEU A 302 -9.71 16.09 12.49
N VAL A 303 -8.52 15.80 11.99
CA VAL A 303 -7.98 14.46 11.81
C VAL A 303 -7.27 14.07 13.10
N ASN A 304 -7.74 13.02 13.75
CA ASN A 304 -7.12 12.52 14.98
C ASN A 304 -6.24 11.31 14.65
N MET A 305 -4.95 11.38 15.02
CA MET A 305 -4.06 10.23 14.84
C MET A 305 -4.32 9.17 15.90
N ASN A 306 -4.17 7.91 15.50
CA ASN A 306 -4.04 6.83 16.47
C ASN A 306 -2.69 6.97 17.18
N SER A 307 -2.69 6.94 18.51
CA SER A 307 -1.47 7.15 19.30
C SER A 307 -0.39 6.09 19.04
N SER A 308 -0.79 4.89 18.58
CA SER A 308 0.14 3.82 18.24
C SER A 308 0.84 4.03 16.88
N SER A 309 0.34 4.91 15.99
CA SER A 309 0.97 5.13 14.70
C SER A 309 2.41 5.61 14.85
N SER A 310 3.36 4.91 14.21
CA SER A 310 4.77 5.30 14.21
C SER A 310 4.95 6.64 13.49
N ARG A 311 5.86 7.46 14.02
CA ARG A 311 6.15 8.82 13.52
C ARG A 311 7.59 8.89 13.05
N GLY A 312 7.83 9.71 12.03
CA GLY A 312 9.17 10.10 11.60
C GLY A 312 9.77 11.22 12.48
N PRO A 313 10.57 12.12 11.90
CA PRO A 313 11.08 12.11 10.52
C PRO A 313 12.11 10.99 10.29
N THR A 314 12.69 10.95 9.08
CA THR A 314 13.92 10.18 8.84
C THR A 314 15.15 10.94 9.38
N ASP A 315 16.26 10.23 9.61
CA ASP A 315 17.53 10.84 10.10
C ASP A 315 18.08 11.92 9.17
N ASP A 316 17.84 11.81 7.87
CA ASP A 316 18.24 12.81 6.88
C ASP A 316 17.21 13.96 6.71
N GLY A 317 16.22 14.03 7.60
CA GLY A 317 15.28 15.14 7.72
C GLY A 317 14.11 15.12 6.73
N ARG A 318 13.90 14.01 6.00
CA ARG A 318 12.71 13.89 5.14
C ARG A 318 11.45 13.69 5.97
N VAL A 319 10.35 14.29 5.50
CA VAL A 319 9.02 14.05 6.04
C VAL A 319 8.62 12.60 5.70
N LYS A 320 8.39 11.80 6.73
CA LYS A 320 7.80 10.48 6.74
C LYS A 320 6.98 10.35 8.04
N PRO A 321 5.85 9.64 8.04
CA PRO A 321 5.22 8.96 6.88
C PRO A 321 4.92 9.93 5.74
N ASP A 322 4.60 9.40 4.54
CA ASP A 322 4.24 10.27 3.41
C ASP A 322 2.79 10.76 3.53
N ILE A 323 1.87 9.89 3.96
CA ILE A 323 0.44 10.18 3.99
C ILE A 323 -0.23 9.44 5.15
N THR A 324 -1.41 9.88 5.52
CA THR A 324 -2.26 9.23 6.52
C THR A 324 -3.45 8.56 5.83
N GLY A 325 -3.75 7.32 6.22
CA GLY A 325 -5.01 6.63 5.91
C GLY A 325 -5.84 6.41 7.16
N MET A 326 -7.04 5.90 6.99
CA MET A 326 -7.88 5.46 8.11
C MET A 326 -7.49 4.05 8.49
N GLY A 327 -7.11 3.87 9.70
CA GLY A 327 -6.63 2.60 10.19
C GLY A 327 -7.06 2.25 11.61
N THR A 328 -8.19 2.72 12.17
CA THR A 328 -8.65 2.43 13.53
C THR A 328 -10.06 1.83 13.55
N ASN A 329 -10.19 0.53 13.95
CA ASN A 329 -11.46 -0.21 14.12
C ASN A 329 -12.16 -0.64 12.80
N ILE A 330 -11.42 -1.09 11.71
CA ILE A 330 -12.01 -1.61 10.47
C ILE A 330 -12.68 -2.95 10.68
N PHE A 331 -13.86 -2.98 10.17
CA PHE A 331 -14.59 -4.21 9.97
C PHE A 331 -14.28 -4.76 8.58
N SER A 332 -13.64 -5.92 8.53
CA SER A 332 -13.24 -6.59 7.29
C SER A 332 -13.34 -8.10 7.43
N THR A 333 -12.92 -8.84 6.39
CA THR A 333 -12.93 -10.29 6.35
C THR A 333 -12.05 -10.90 7.45
N GLY A 334 -12.54 -11.97 8.06
CA GLY A 334 -11.85 -12.73 9.11
C GLY A 334 -11.56 -14.16 8.70
N VAL A 335 -11.13 -14.97 9.66
CA VAL A 335 -10.82 -16.40 9.49
C VAL A 335 -11.69 -17.27 10.40
N GLY A 336 -11.71 -18.59 10.15
CA GLY A 336 -12.47 -19.56 10.94
C GLY A 336 -13.78 -19.99 10.29
N SER A 337 -14.32 -19.20 9.36
CA SER A 337 -15.36 -19.59 8.40
C SER A 337 -15.27 -18.72 7.16
N ASP A 338 -15.89 -19.16 6.06
CA ASP A 338 -15.92 -18.41 4.80
C ASP A 338 -16.82 -17.16 4.85
N THR A 339 -17.48 -16.92 5.97
CA THR A 339 -18.34 -15.76 6.25
C THR A 339 -17.92 -15.03 7.54
N ALA A 340 -16.68 -15.22 8.00
CA ALA A 340 -16.19 -14.60 9.22
C ALA A 340 -15.74 -13.17 8.95
N TYR A 341 -16.14 -12.26 9.81
CA TYR A 341 -15.72 -10.84 9.80
C TYR A 341 -15.25 -10.44 11.19
N GLY A 342 -14.47 -9.39 11.27
CA GLY A 342 -14.07 -8.83 12.55
C GLY A 342 -13.41 -7.46 12.42
N PRO A 343 -13.39 -6.69 13.50
CA PRO A 343 -12.68 -5.42 13.55
C PRO A 343 -11.23 -5.62 13.94
N ALA A 344 -10.43 -4.70 13.51
CA ALA A 344 -9.04 -4.68 13.93
C ALA A 344 -8.40 -3.26 13.92
N THR A 345 -7.18 -2.95 14.52
CA THR A 345 -6.56 -1.59 14.68
C THR A 345 -5.05 -1.51 14.38
N GLY A 346 -4.58 -0.60 13.44
CA GLY A 346 -3.16 -0.31 13.16
C GLY A 346 -2.88 0.30 11.79
N THR A 347 -1.64 0.65 11.53
CA THR A 347 -1.18 1.17 10.22
C THR A 347 -1.32 0.13 9.10
N SER A 348 -1.40 -1.16 9.43
CA SER A 348 -1.59 -2.25 8.48
C SER A 348 -2.92 -2.25 7.74
N MET A 349 -3.93 -1.51 8.21
CA MET A 349 -5.20 -1.30 7.51
C MET A 349 -5.29 0.08 6.87
N SER A 350 -4.55 1.04 7.39
CA SER A 350 -4.35 2.32 6.69
C SER A 350 -3.64 2.12 5.36
N ALA A 351 -2.62 1.25 5.32
CA ALA A 351 -1.90 0.96 4.09
C ALA A 351 -2.81 0.38 2.99
N PRO A 352 -3.58 -0.71 3.22
CA PRO A 352 -4.49 -1.23 2.20
C PRO A 352 -5.65 -0.28 1.87
N ASN A 353 -6.14 0.52 2.80
CA ASN A 353 -7.09 1.58 2.54
C ASN A 353 -6.53 2.57 1.51
N VAL A 354 -5.30 3.05 1.69
CA VAL A 354 -4.64 3.97 0.76
C VAL A 354 -4.30 3.25 -0.55
N ALA A 355 -3.73 2.06 -0.51
CA ALA A 355 -3.32 1.31 -1.69
C ALA A 355 -4.50 0.98 -2.62
N GLY A 356 -5.62 0.47 -2.06
CA GLY A 356 -6.82 0.18 -2.82
C GLY A 356 -7.48 1.45 -3.39
N SER A 357 -7.44 2.55 -2.65
CA SER A 357 -7.93 3.84 -3.14
C SER A 357 -7.08 4.38 -4.30
N ILE A 358 -5.74 4.23 -4.24
CA ILE A 358 -4.85 4.59 -5.36
C ILE A 358 -5.11 3.69 -6.57
N LEU A 359 -5.44 2.42 -6.37
CA LEU A 359 -5.80 1.52 -7.47
C LEU A 359 -7.01 2.04 -8.25
N LEU A 360 -8.05 2.53 -7.56
CA LEU A 360 -9.20 3.18 -8.22
C LEU A 360 -8.82 4.51 -8.92
N LEU A 361 -7.87 5.25 -8.38
CA LEU A 361 -7.38 6.47 -9.06
C LEU A 361 -6.55 6.11 -10.32
N GLN A 362 -5.85 4.99 -10.33
CA GLN A 362 -5.19 4.45 -11.53
C GLN A 362 -6.21 4.01 -12.58
N GLU A 363 -7.32 3.35 -12.16
CA GLU A 363 -8.45 3.03 -13.03
C GLU A 363 -9.01 4.30 -13.67
N LEU A 364 -9.35 5.31 -12.88
CA LEU A 364 -9.87 6.58 -13.38
C LEU A 364 -8.91 7.26 -14.35
N TYR A 365 -7.61 7.28 -14.03
CA TYR A 365 -6.62 7.94 -14.88
C TYR A 365 -6.48 7.22 -16.22
N ASN A 366 -6.50 5.89 -16.22
CA ASN A 366 -6.49 5.10 -17.44
C ASN A 366 -7.75 5.30 -18.28
N ASP A 367 -8.92 5.34 -17.65
CA ASP A 367 -10.20 5.59 -18.33
C ASP A 367 -10.24 6.99 -19.00
N THR A 368 -9.56 7.95 -18.37
CA THR A 368 -9.55 9.34 -18.86
C THR A 368 -8.46 9.58 -19.91
N ASN A 369 -7.27 9.01 -19.70
CA ASN A 369 -6.04 9.34 -20.45
C ASN A 369 -5.52 8.21 -21.33
N ASN A 370 -6.12 6.99 -21.27
CA ASN A 370 -5.65 5.75 -21.93
C ASN A 370 -4.21 5.38 -21.56
N GLN A 371 -3.80 5.67 -20.33
CA GLN A 371 -2.51 5.30 -19.75
C GLN A 371 -2.60 5.30 -18.22
N TYR A 372 -1.73 4.54 -17.56
CA TYR A 372 -1.58 4.56 -16.10
C TYR A 372 -0.55 5.60 -15.68
N MET A 373 -0.76 6.19 -14.48
CA MET A 373 0.21 7.09 -13.86
C MET A 373 1.50 6.35 -13.50
N LEU A 374 2.64 7.03 -13.65
CA LEU A 374 3.87 6.63 -12.98
C LEU A 374 3.69 6.66 -11.45
N ALA A 375 4.48 5.86 -10.73
CA ALA A 375 4.44 5.82 -9.26
C ALA A 375 4.69 7.19 -8.64
N ALA A 376 5.62 7.96 -9.20
CA ALA A 376 5.88 9.33 -8.79
C ALA A 376 4.64 10.22 -8.94
N THR A 377 3.94 10.12 -10.07
CA THR A 377 2.70 10.88 -10.34
C THR A 377 1.59 10.50 -9.37
N ALA A 378 1.36 9.20 -9.14
CA ALA A 378 0.38 8.74 -8.18
C ALA A 378 0.70 9.23 -6.75
N LYS A 379 1.98 9.18 -6.35
CA LYS A 379 2.46 9.70 -5.06
C LYS A 379 2.26 11.22 -4.96
N ALA A 380 2.60 12.00 -6.01
CA ALA A 380 2.36 13.43 -6.05
C ALA A 380 0.89 13.77 -5.90
N LEU A 381 0.04 13.09 -6.65
CA LEU A 381 -1.40 13.31 -6.66
C LEU A 381 -1.98 13.14 -5.27
N VAL A 382 -1.73 11.99 -4.62
CA VAL A 382 -2.33 11.74 -3.30
C VAL A 382 -1.75 12.61 -2.18
N CYS A 383 -0.45 12.94 -2.24
CA CYS A 383 0.16 13.86 -1.28
C CYS A 383 -0.30 15.32 -1.52
N GLY A 384 -0.34 15.78 -2.77
CA GLY A 384 -0.73 17.15 -3.12
C GLY A 384 -2.22 17.45 -2.94
N THR A 385 -3.06 16.41 -2.89
CA THR A 385 -4.52 16.53 -2.67
C THR A 385 -4.97 16.12 -1.27
N ALA A 386 -4.05 15.68 -0.41
CA ALA A 386 -4.35 15.28 0.96
C ALA A 386 -5.04 16.39 1.76
N SER A 387 -5.88 16.01 2.69
CA SER A 387 -6.48 16.93 3.66
C SER A 387 -5.53 17.10 4.83
N ASP A 388 -4.96 18.29 4.97
CA ASP A 388 -3.98 18.60 6.00
C ASP A 388 -4.50 18.33 7.41
N GLY A 389 -3.63 17.88 8.30
CA GLY A 389 -3.94 17.54 9.68
C GLY A 389 -2.84 17.96 10.65
N GLY A 390 -3.19 18.28 11.87
CA GLY A 390 -2.24 18.70 12.88
C GLY A 390 -1.78 20.15 12.71
N VAL A 391 -0.47 20.35 12.49
CA VAL A 391 0.09 21.67 12.17
C VAL A 391 0.00 21.92 10.66
N ASN A 392 -0.04 23.19 10.28
CA ASN A 392 -0.20 23.55 8.88
C ASN A 392 1.00 23.12 8.02
N GLY A 393 0.75 22.34 6.98
CA GLY A 393 1.75 21.77 6.09
C GLY A 393 2.25 20.39 6.52
N PRO A 394 3.13 19.75 5.72
CA PRO A 394 3.56 18.37 5.97
C PRO A 394 4.40 18.25 7.25
N ASP A 395 4.12 17.23 8.04
CA ASP A 395 4.79 16.94 9.31
C ASP A 395 5.13 15.46 9.51
N ALA A 396 5.90 15.14 10.54
CA ALA A 396 6.36 13.78 10.83
C ALA A 396 5.31 12.87 11.48
N THR A 397 4.09 13.36 11.68
CA THR A 397 2.96 12.60 12.26
C THR A 397 1.94 12.23 11.20
N TYR A 398 1.52 13.22 10.40
CA TYR A 398 0.47 13.09 9.39
C TYR A 398 1.01 12.90 7.97
N GLY A 399 2.31 13.11 7.75
CA GLY A 399 2.87 13.26 6.41
C GLY A 399 2.31 14.51 5.73
N TRP A 400 1.80 14.36 4.53
CA TRP A 400 1.11 15.41 3.78
C TRP A 400 -0.37 15.57 4.18
N GLY A 401 -0.86 14.75 5.10
CA GLY A 401 -2.22 14.79 5.61
C GLY A 401 -3.01 13.51 5.34
N LEU A 402 -4.31 13.53 5.63
CA LEU A 402 -5.22 12.42 5.37
C LEU A 402 -5.53 12.33 3.87
N MET A 403 -5.39 11.14 3.28
CA MET A 403 -5.74 10.87 1.89
C MET A 403 -7.15 11.35 1.57
N ASN A 404 -7.31 11.99 0.41
CA ASN A 404 -8.59 12.50 -0.08
C ASN A 404 -8.81 12.05 -1.52
N SER A 405 -9.40 10.87 -1.70
CA SER A 405 -9.65 10.27 -3.01
C SER A 405 -10.59 11.10 -3.88
N LYS A 406 -11.55 11.81 -3.26
CA LYS A 406 -12.45 12.72 -3.96
C LYS A 406 -11.64 13.85 -4.64
N LYS A 407 -10.80 14.56 -3.88
CA LYS A 407 -10.00 15.67 -4.40
C LYS A 407 -8.96 15.20 -5.42
N ALA A 408 -8.39 14.01 -5.23
CA ALA A 408 -7.49 13.40 -6.21
C ALA A 408 -8.22 13.10 -7.53
N ALA A 409 -9.43 12.54 -7.48
CA ALA A 409 -10.27 12.31 -8.66
C ALA A 409 -10.69 13.62 -9.34
N GLU A 410 -11.08 14.62 -8.57
CA GLU A 410 -11.37 15.98 -9.09
C GLU A 410 -10.17 16.57 -9.84
N THR A 411 -8.94 16.31 -9.35
CA THR A 411 -7.70 16.76 -10.00
C THR A 411 -7.47 16.02 -11.33
N ILE A 412 -7.69 14.71 -11.40
CA ILE A 412 -7.60 13.94 -12.66
C ILE A 412 -8.63 14.47 -13.67
N LEU A 413 -9.88 14.64 -13.27
CA LEU A 413 -10.95 15.12 -14.15
C LEU A 413 -10.76 16.60 -14.53
N GLY A 414 -10.09 17.38 -13.71
CA GLY A 414 -9.82 18.79 -13.91
C GLY A 414 -8.87 19.08 -15.08
N GLU A 415 -8.07 18.12 -15.53
CA GLU A 415 -7.20 18.27 -16.69
C GLU A 415 -7.99 18.58 -17.97
N ALA A 416 -9.13 17.91 -18.16
CA ALA A 416 -10.00 18.14 -19.31
C ALA A 416 -10.63 19.56 -19.35
N SER A 417 -10.72 20.24 -18.20
CA SER A 417 -11.22 21.61 -18.04
C SER A 417 -10.11 22.65 -17.81
N GLU A 418 -8.83 22.24 -17.91
CA GLU A 418 -7.65 23.08 -17.65
C GLU A 418 -7.62 23.69 -16.23
N SER A 419 -8.33 23.09 -15.27
CA SER A 419 -8.33 23.50 -13.86
C SER A 419 -7.22 22.84 -13.04
N SER A 420 -6.56 21.82 -13.59
CA SER A 420 -5.38 21.14 -13.04
C SER A 420 -4.44 20.75 -14.18
N LEU A 421 -3.21 20.43 -13.83
CA LEU A 421 -2.19 19.89 -14.74
C LEU A 421 -1.47 18.74 -14.07
N ILE A 422 -1.54 17.56 -14.67
CA ILE A 422 -0.70 16.40 -14.36
C ILE A 422 0.28 16.24 -15.52
N SER A 423 1.59 16.33 -15.25
CA SER A 423 2.60 16.27 -16.30
C SER A 423 3.76 15.38 -15.87
N GLU A 424 4.07 14.38 -16.68
CA GLU A 424 5.21 13.49 -16.52
C GLU A 424 6.31 13.93 -17.49
N GLN A 425 7.44 14.39 -16.97
CA GLN A 425 8.52 14.97 -17.73
C GLN A 425 9.87 14.35 -17.32
N SER A 426 10.75 14.17 -18.29
CA SER A 426 12.14 13.81 -18.03
C SER A 426 13.00 15.07 -18.03
N LEU A 427 13.86 15.22 -17.03
CA LEU A 427 14.79 16.34 -16.90
C LEU A 427 16.22 15.81 -16.81
N LEU A 428 17.05 16.17 -17.77
CA LEU A 428 18.46 15.78 -17.76
C LEU A 428 19.26 16.68 -16.81
N ASN A 429 20.42 16.20 -16.35
CA ASN A 429 21.29 16.96 -15.48
C ASN A 429 21.68 18.31 -16.11
N GLY A 430 21.40 19.40 -15.41
CA GLY A 430 21.66 20.77 -15.87
C GLY A 430 20.54 21.40 -16.69
N GLU A 431 19.45 20.69 -16.96
CA GLU A 431 18.26 21.27 -17.59
C GLU A 431 17.34 21.94 -16.54
N SER A 432 16.46 22.78 -17.03
CA SER A 432 15.42 23.45 -16.25
C SER A 432 14.11 23.35 -17.00
N LEU A 433 13.04 23.02 -16.29
CA LEU A 433 11.67 23.03 -16.80
C LEU A 433 10.93 24.19 -16.13
N VAL A 434 10.28 25.03 -16.91
CA VAL A 434 9.54 26.20 -16.42
C VAL A 434 8.08 26.07 -16.85
N PHE A 435 7.18 26.22 -15.91
CA PHE A 435 5.75 26.30 -16.14
C PHE A 435 5.24 27.68 -15.81
N ASP A 436 4.51 28.28 -16.74
CA ASP A 436 3.75 29.51 -16.50
C ASP A 436 2.33 29.12 -16.05
N VAL A 437 1.96 29.53 -14.83
CA VAL A 437 0.63 29.26 -14.26
C VAL A 437 -0.07 30.57 -13.94
N THR A 438 -1.36 30.64 -14.23
CA THR A 438 -2.19 31.79 -13.88
C THR A 438 -3.06 31.45 -12.69
N ALA A 439 -2.80 32.08 -11.55
CA ALA A 439 -3.63 31.93 -10.36
C ALA A 439 -4.96 32.69 -10.55
N CYS A 440 -6.08 32.06 -10.21
CA CYS A 440 -7.40 32.70 -10.29
C CYS A 440 -7.65 33.75 -9.17
N GLY A 441 -6.78 33.80 -8.15
CA GLY A 441 -6.85 34.74 -7.04
C GLY A 441 -7.91 34.42 -5.96
N SER A 442 -8.68 33.35 -6.14
CA SER A 442 -9.73 32.95 -5.19
C SER A 442 -9.44 31.66 -4.42
N VAL A 443 -8.46 30.87 -4.87
CA VAL A 443 -7.99 29.66 -4.22
C VAL A 443 -6.45 29.57 -4.30
N ASP A 444 -5.85 28.82 -3.39
CA ASP A 444 -4.41 28.63 -3.37
C ASP A 444 -3.95 27.78 -4.58
N LEU A 445 -2.78 28.12 -5.11
CA LEU A 445 -2.07 27.29 -6.07
C LEU A 445 -1.35 26.19 -5.30
N VAL A 446 -1.70 24.93 -5.56
CA VAL A 446 -1.01 23.77 -5.00
C VAL A 446 -0.17 23.10 -6.10
N SER A 447 1.10 22.83 -5.81
CA SER A 447 1.96 22.04 -6.68
C SER A 447 2.66 20.93 -5.90
N ALA A 448 2.77 19.74 -6.48
CA ALA A 448 3.51 18.60 -5.94
C ALA A 448 4.45 18.08 -7.02
N ILE A 449 5.74 18.01 -6.73
CA ILE A 449 6.79 17.60 -7.67
C ILE A 449 7.59 16.45 -7.03
N PRO A 450 7.21 15.21 -7.24
CA PRO A 450 7.97 14.04 -6.84
C PRO A 450 8.99 13.69 -7.94
N TRP A 451 10.09 13.09 -7.54
CA TRP A 451 11.13 12.55 -8.43
C TRP A 451 11.75 11.28 -7.84
#